data_6292ffa20ef57d2102f5096f7550c322
#
_entry.id   6292ffa20ef57d2102f5096f7550c322
#
_cell.length_a   1.000
_cell.length_b   1.000
_cell.length_c   1.000
_cell.angle_alpha   90.00
_cell.angle_beta   90.00
_cell.angle_gamma   90.00
#
_symmetry.space_group_name_H-M   'P 1'
#
loop_
_entity.id
_entity.type
_entity.pdbx_description
1 polymer ?
#
loop_
_entity_poly.entity_id
_entity_poly.type
_entity_poly.pdbx_seq_one_letter_code
_entity_poly.pdbx_strand_id
1 'polypeptide(L)'
;AYFLRAQADGVVRAEVFFDPQTHTVRGVPMQTVIEGLHRACQDAQAQLGISAELILCFLRHLSEDDALATLEVAMPWRKHFIGVGLDSSEVGHPPEKFARVFARARAHGLHVVAHAGEEGPPAYIWSALDELRVERIDHGVQAIHDAVLMKRLVDTQMPLTVCPLSNLKLCVFRDLAQHNLARMLDAGVRVTLNSDDPAYFGGYLLENYLQTFAALHLTPQHAYKLAANSIEASFASEQDKHRWMHALKQCFEHFTEQD
;
A
#
# COMPACT_ATOMS: atom_id res chain seq x y z
N ALA A 1 -3.79 -18.90 1.51
CA ALA A 1 -2.80 -18.84 2.61
C ALA A 1 -2.74 -17.44 3.22
N TYR A 2 -2.49 -16.36 2.44
CA TYR A 2 -2.39 -14.99 2.94
C TYR A 2 -3.64 -14.54 3.73
N PHE A 3 -4.84 -14.65 3.15
CA PHE A 3 -6.08 -14.19 3.80
C PHE A 3 -6.42 -14.90 5.11
N LEU A 4 -6.02 -16.16 5.28
CA LEU A 4 -6.17 -16.87 6.57
C LEU A 4 -5.31 -16.24 7.68
N ARG A 5 -4.11 -15.79 7.33
CA ARG A 5 -3.24 -15.06 8.26
C ARG A 5 -3.77 -13.65 8.53
N ALA A 6 -4.18 -12.96 7.49
CA ALA A 6 -4.77 -11.62 7.60
C ALA A 6 -6.01 -11.63 8.49
N GLN A 7 -6.87 -12.65 8.40
CA GLN A 7 -8.02 -12.80 9.28
C GLN A 7 -7.59 -12.98 10.75
N ALA A 8 -6.59 -13.81 11.00
CA ALA A 8 -6.07 -14.02 12.36
C ALA A 8 -5.47 -12.72 12.95
N ASP A 9 -4.95 -11.83 12.10
CA ASP A 9 -4.42 -10.51 12.47
C ASP A 9 -5.51 -9.41 12.57
N GLY A 10 -6.80 -9.77 12.36
CA GLY A 10 -7.90 -8.82 12.45
C GLY A 10 -8.09 -7.91 11.23
N VAL A 11 -7.50 -8.24 10.09
CA VAL A 11 -7.64 -7.47 8.84
C VAL A 11 -9.07 -7.57 8.32
N VAL A 12 -9.69 -6.42 8.03
CA VAL A 12 -11.06 -6.34 7.48
C VAL A 12 -11.08 -5.95 6.00
N ARG A 13 -9.99 -5.32 5.52
CA ARG A 13 -9.80 -4.91 4.14
C ARG A 13 -8.36 -5.17 3.70
N ALA A 14 -8.19 -5.71 2.49
CA ALA A 14 -6.90 -5.86 1.84
C ALA A 14 -6.97 -5.31 0.40
N GLU A 15 -6.00 -4.50 0.02
CA GLU A 15 -5.79 -4.04 -1.35
C GLU A 15 -4.46 -4.60 -1.82
N VAL A 16 -4.53 -5.66 -2.62
CA VAL A 16 -3.41 -6.55 -2.91
C VAL A 16 -2.78 -6.15 -4.24
N PHE A 17 -1.51 -5.80 -4.21
CA PHE A 17 -0.70 -5.55 -5.40
C PHE A 17 -0.35 -6.88 -6.07
N PHE A 18 -0.30 -6.88 -7.40
CA PHE A 18 0.19 -8.02 -8.17
C PHE A 18 0.84 -7.58 -9.47
N ASP A 19 1.89 -8.29 -9.86
CA ASP A 19 2.73 -8.02 -11.03
C ASP A 19 2.46 -9.04 -12.13
N PRO A 20 1.53 -8.80 -13.06
CA PRO A 20 1.25 -9.76 -14.11
C PRO A 20 2.47 -10.03 -15.00
N GLN A 21 3.37 -9.05 -15.17
CA GLN A 21 4.57 -9.17 -16.00
C GLN A 21 5.51 -10.27 -15.50
N THR A 22 5.61 -10.49 -14.18
CA THR A 22 6.44 -11.57 -13.60
C THR A 22 5.91 -12.96 -13.97
N HIS A 23 4.64 -13.07 -14.27
CA HIS A 23 3.96 -14.32 -14.64
C HIS A 23 3.93 -14.53 -16.16
N THR A 24 3.56 -13.47 -16.90
CA THR A 24 3.38 -13.57 -18.35
C THR A 24 4.70 -13.84 -19.09
N VAL A 25 5.82 -13.29 -18.62
CA VAL A 25 7.16 -13.59 -19.17
C VAL A 25 7.53 -15.07 -19.06
N ARG A 26 6.94 -15.80 -18.10
CA ARG A 26 7.10 -17.24 -17.91
C ARG A 26 6.02 -18.08 -18.63
N GLY A 27 5.21 -17.45 -19.48
CA GLY A 27 4.17 -18.12 -20.27
C GLY A 27 2.85 -18.35 -19.54
N VAL A 28 2.64 -17.78 -18.34
CA VAL A 28 1.34 -17.85 -17.66
C VAL A 28 0.40 -16.81 -18.31
N PRO A 29 -0.77 -17.21 -18.81
CA PRO A 29 -1.71 -16.26 -19.43
C PRO A 29 -2.19 -15.20 -18.44
N MET A 30 -2.33 -13.94 -18.89
CA MET A 30 -2.86 -12.81 -18.11
C MET A 30 -4.20 -13.17 -17.45
N GLN A 31 -5.09 -13.82 -18.19
CA GLN A 31 -6.37 -14.33 -17.68
C GLN A 31 -6.20 -15.19 -16.44
N THR A 32 -5.28 -16.16 -16.50
CA THR A 32 -5.04 -17.10 -15.39
C THR A 32 -4.60 -16.37 -14.12
N VAL A 33 -3.72 -15.36 -14.28
CA VAL A 33 -3.24 -14.55 -13.15
C VAL A 33 -4.39 -13.76 -12.52
N ILE A 34 -5.09 -12.95 -13.33
CA ILE A 34 -6.14 -12.04 -12.83
C ILE A 34 -7.32 -12.83 -12.25
N GLU A 35 -7.85 -13.81 -12.98
CA GLU A 35 -9.01 -14.58 -12.52
C GLU A 35 -8.71 -15.44 -11.29
N GLY A 36 -7.48 -15.99 -11.19
CA GLY A 36 -7.05 -16.76 -10.04
C GLY A 36 -6.98 -15.90 -8.78
N LEU A 37 -6.37 -14.72 -8.86
CA LEU A 37 -6.27 -13.78 -7.74
C LEU A 37 -7.65 -13.20 -7.38
N HIS A 38 -8.46 -12.82 -8.37
CA HIS A 38 -9.81 -12.31 -8.12
C HIS A 38 -10.69 -13.35 -7.43
N ARG A 39 -10.62 -14.62 -7.82
CA ARG A 39 -11.34 -15.70 -7.12
C ARG A 39 -10.88 -15.82 -5.67
N ALA A 40 -9.58 -15.69 -5.40
CA ALA A 40 -9.08 -15.71 -4.02
C ALA A 40 -9.64 -14.54 -3.19
N CYS A 41 -9.81 -13.35 -3.78
CA CYS A 41 -10.48 -12.21 -3.13
C CYS A 41 -11.95 -12.50 -2.82
N GLN A 42 -12.67 -13.12 -3.78
CA GLN A 42 -14.07 -13.52 -3.56
C GLN A 42 -14.21 -14.57 -2.45
N ASP A 43 -13.32 -15.57 -2.43
CA ASP A 43 -13.28 -16.60 -1.39
C ASP A 43 -12.96 -15.97 -0.02
N ALA A 44 -12.06 -15.00 0.04
CA ALA A 44 -11.75 -14.26 1.27
C ALA A 44 -12.98 -13.50 1.81
N GLN A 45 -13.72 -12.84 0.94
CA GLN A 45 -14.96 -12.17 1.32
C GLN A 45 -16.01 -13.15 1.82
N ALA A 46 -16.22 -14.26 1.09
CA ALA A 46 -17.30 -15.22 1.40
C ALA A 46 -17.01 -16.08 2.64
N GLN A 47 -15.75 -16.48 2.85
CA GLN A 47 -15.37 -17.45 3.89
C GLN A 47 -14.78 -16.80 5.13
N LEU A 48 -14.13 -15.63 4.98
CA LEU A 48 -13.36 -14.98 6.03
C LEU A 48 -13.89 -13.58 6.40
N GLY A 49 -14.84 -13.04 5.64
CA GLY A 49 -15.39 -11.70 5.84
C GLY A 49 -14.42 -10.56 5.51
N ILE A 50 -13.30 -10.85 4.84
CA ILE A 50 -12.32 -9.84 4.45
C ILE A 50 -12.71 -9.25 3.10
N SER A 51 -12.98 -7.95 3.05
CA SER A 51 -13.10 -7.21 1.78
C SER A 51 -11.72 -7.15 1.11
N ALA A 52 -11.61 -7.64 -0.13
CA ALA A 52 -10.32 -7.67 -0.83
C ALA A 52 -10.46 -7.25 -2.28
N GLU A 53 -9.52 -6.42 -2.74
CA GLU A 53 -9.44 -5.93 -4.11
C GLU A 53 -8.00 -6.00 -4.63
N LEU A 54 -7.85 -6.01 -5.95
CA LEU A 54 -6.57 -6.11 -6.62
C LEU A 54 -6.13 -4.76 -7.19
N ILE A 55 -4.83 -4.50 -7.15
CA ILE A 55 -4.16 -3.39 -7.82
C ILE A 55 -3.08 -3.98 -8.73
N LEU A 56 -3.23 -3.74 -10.05
CA LEU A 56 -2.28 -4.22 -11.05
C LEU A 56 -1.05 -3.32 -11.08
N CYS A 57 0.12 -3.86 -10.74
CA CYS A 57 1.36 -3.10 -10.72
C CYS A 57 2.18 -3.27 -12.00
N PHE A 58 2.95 -2.24 -12.32
CA PHE A 58 3.92 -2.23 -13.40
C PHE A 58 5.33 -2.29 -12.83
N LEU A 59 6.13 -3.22 -13.34
CA LEU A 59 7.55 -3.37 -12.97
C LEU A 59 8.36 -2.19 -13.53
N ARG A 60 8.76 -1.27 -12.66
CA ARG A 60 9.38 0.01 -13.05
C ARG A 60 10.76 -0.11 -13.69
N HIS A 61 11.43 -1.25 -13.54
CA HIS A 61 12.69 -1.52 -14.23
C HIS A 61 12.50 -1.81 -15.73
N LEU A 62 11.26 -2.14 -16.16
CA LEU A 62 10.88 -2.30 -17.56
C LEU A 62 10.53 -0.95 -18.21
N SER A 63 10.20 -0.94 -19.50
CA SER A 63 9.81 0.27 -20.21
C SER A 63 8.36 0.69 -19.93
N GLU A 64 8.03 1.97 -20.15
CA GLU A 64 6.64 2.42 -20.13
C GLU A 64 5.80 1.78 -21.24
N ASP A 65 6.40 1.46 -22.39
CA ASP A 65 5.71 0.77 -23.48
C ASP A 65 5.30 -0.66 -23.08
N ASP A 66 6.13 -1.35 -22.28
CA ASP A 66 5.75 -2.65 -21.68
C ASP A 66 4.59 -2.49 -20.70
N ALA A 67 4.60 -1.42 -19.90
CA ALA A 67 3.50 -1.12 -18.98
C ALA A 67 2.20 -0.79 -19.73
N LEU A 68 2.27 -0.01 -20.81
CA LEU A 68 1.11 0.28 -21.68
C LEU A 68 0.56 -0.99 -22.32
N ALA A 69 1.42 -1.84 -22.87
CA ALA A 69 1.01 -3.13 -23.43
C ALA A 69 0.37 -4.04 -22.36
N THR A 70 0.94 -4.07 -21.16
CA THR A 70 0.41 -4.83 -20.02
C THR A 70 -0.99 -4.33 -19.65
N LEU A 71 -1.19 -3.01 -19.54
CA LEU A 71 -2.49 -2.43 -19.25
C LEU A 71 -3.52 -2.81 -20.33
N GLU A 72 -3.19 -2.66 -21.60
CA GLU A 72 -4.09 -2.98 -22.72
C GLU A 72 -4.50 -4.45 -22.71
N VAL A 73 -3.55 -5.36 -22.49
CA VAL A 73 -3.85 -6.81 -22.41
C VAL A 73 -4.73 -7.13 -21.19
N ALA A 74 -4.60 -6.39 -20.08
CA ALA A 74 -5.38 -6.60 -18.86
C ALA A 74 -6.81 -6.03 -18.94
N MET A 75 -7.09 -5.08 -19.85
CA MET A 75 -8.37 -4.37 -19.92
C MET A 75 -9.61 -5.26 -20.08
N PRO A 76 -9.60 -6.43 -20.77
CA PRO A 76 -10.75 -7.34 -20.76
C PRO A 76 -11.21 -7.76 -19.36
N TRP A 77 -10.32 -7.77 -18.39
CA TRP A 77 -10.57 -8.11 -16.97
C TRP A 77 -10.64 -6.88 -16.06
N ARG A 78 -10.86 -5.68 -16.61
CA ARG A 78 -10.91 -4.39 -15.90
C ARG A 78 -11.77 -4.42 -14.63
N LYS A 79 -12.82 -5.25 -14.60
CA LYS A 79 -13.72 -5.36 -13.45
C LYS A 79 -13.14 -6.15 -12.26
N HIS A 80 -11.98 -6.76 -12.42
CA HIS A 80 -11.34 -7.63 -11.43
C HIS A 80 -10.21 -6.94 -10.68
N PHE A 81 -9.90 -5.67 -10.99
CA PHE A 81 -8.94 -4.86 -10.24
C PHE A 81 -9.41 -3.40 -10.20
N ILE A 82 -9.10 -2.71 -9.11
CA ILE A 82 -9.61 -1.36 -8.84
C ILE A 82 -8.65 -0.26 -9.26
N GLY A 83 -7.37 -0.58 -9.41
CA GLY A 83 -6.33 0.41 -9.66
C GLY A 83 -5.10 -0.16 -10.31
N VAL A 84 -4.16 0.72 -10.59
CA VAL A 84 -2.80 0.37 -11.03
C VAL A 84 -1.77 0.93 -10.07
N GLY A 85 -0.62 0.26 -9.99
CA GLY A 85 0.53 0.65 -9.18
C GLY A 85 1.83 0.65 -9.95
N LEU A 86 2.88 1.17 -9.32
CA LEU A 86 4.25 1.15 -9.80
C LEU A 86 5.14 0.61 -8.69
N ASP A 87 5.87 -0.46 -8.94
CA ASP A 87 6.71 -1.13 -7.94
C ASP A 87 8.03 -1.66 -8.51
N SER A 88 8.70 -2.58 -7.81
CA SER A 88 10.00 -3.12 -8.18
C SER A 88 11.15 -2.13 -7.92
N SER A 89 12.34 -2.38 -8.48
CA SER A 89 13.59 -1.64 -8.20
C SER A 89 13.43 -0.14 -8.40
N GLU A 90 13.45 0.63 -7.31
CA GLU A 90 13.17 2.06 -7.35
C GLU A 90 14.35 2.87 -7.86
N VAL A 91 15.57 2.57 -7.38
CA VAL A 91 16.76 3.37 -7.69
C VAL A 91 17.08 3.33 -9.19
N GLY A 92 17.16 4.52 -9.81
CA GLY A 92 17.42 4.67 -11.25
C GLY A 92 16.17 4.55 -12.14
N HIS A 93 14.99 4.31 -11.55
CA HIS A 93 13.73 4.18 -12.29
C HIS A 93 12.66 5.15 -11.76
N PRO A 94 12.80 6.46 -12.04
CA PRO A 94 11.92 7.48 -11.49
C PRO A 94 10.48 7.38 -12.02
N PRO A 95 9.47 7.82 -11.22
CA PRO A 95 8.05 7.69 -11.57
C PRO A 95 7.65 8.38 -12.88
N GLU A 96 8.20 9.55 -13.21
CA GLU A 96 7.86 10.30 -14.43
C GLU A 96 8.02 9.48 -15.71
N LYS A 97 8.85 8.45 -15.71
CA LYS A 97 8.99 7.49 -16.79
C LYS A 97 7.68 6.82 -17.18
N PHE A 98 6.67 6.80 -16.29
CA PHE A 98 5.39 6.09 -16.45
C PHE A 98 4.18 7.03 -16.57
N ALA A 99 4.40 8.30 -16.90
CA ALA A 99 3.36 9.32 -16.95
C ALA A 99 2.20 8.98 -17.91
N ARG A 100 2.49 8.41 -19.08
CA ARG A 100 1.49 8.07 -20.11
C ARG A 100 0.59 6.92 -19.66
N VAL A 101 1.17 5.84 -19.11
CA VAL A 101 0.38 4.67 -18.67
C VAL A 101 -0.51 5.04 -17.47
N PHE A 102 -0.04 5.86 -16.55
CA PHE A 102 -0.85 6.36 -15.43
C PHE A 102 -1.97 7.31 -15.90
N ALA A 103 -1.70 8.18 -16.86
CA ALA A 103 -2.74 9.01 -17.49
C ALA A 103 -3.81 8.13 -18.17
N ARG A 104 -3.39 7.06 -18.86
CA ARG A 104 -4.29 6.09 -19.49
C ARG A 104 -5.15 5.34 -18.45
N ALA A 105 -4.55 4.88 -17.36
CA ALA A 105 -5.25 4.20 -16.27
C ALA A 105 -6.34 5.09 -15.65
N ARG A 106 -6.01 6.35 -15.33
CA ARG A 106 -6.99 7.34 -14.84
C ARG A 106 -8.13 7.57 -15.83
N ALA A 107 -7.83 7.65 -17.14
CA ALA A 107 -8.86 7.80 -18.17
C ALA A 107 -9.85 6.61 -18.22
N HIS A 108 -9.43 5.44 -17.73
CA HIS A 108 -10.29 4.28 -17.55
C HIS A 108 -10.98 4.22 -16.18
N GLY A 109 -10.84 5.25 -15.34
CA GLY A 109 -11.42 5.32 -13.99
C GLY A 109 -10.78 4.34 -13.01
N LEU A 110 -9.49 4.01 -13.19
CA LEU A 110 -8.70 3.24 -12.27
C LEU A 110 -8.06 4.15 -11.23
N HIS A 111 -8.02 3.72 -9.98
CA HIS A 111 -7.17 4.33 -8.96
C HIS A 111 -5.70 4.18 -9.35
N VAL A 112 -4.88 5.10 -8.88
CA VAL A 112 -3.44 5.11 -9.18
C VAL A 112 -2.62 5.26 -7.90
N VAL A 113 -1.67 4.35 -7.68
CA VAL A 113 -0.75 4.35 -6.55
C VAL A 113 0.68 4.11 -7.05
N ALA A 114 1.69 4.44 -6.26
CA ALA A 114 3.06 4.16 -6.64
C ALA A 114 3.98 4.04 -5.42
N HIS A 115 4.92 3.09 -5.48
CA HIS A 115 6.08 3.09 -4.60
C HIS A 115 6.94 4.31 -4.96
N ALA A 116 7.20 5.15 -3.99
CA ALA A 116 8.07 6.31 -4.16
C ALA A 116 8.70 6.72 -2.83
N GLY A 117 10.02 6.90 -2.82
CA GLY A 117 10.74 7.29 -1.62
C GLY A 117 10.84 6.18 -0.59
N GLU A 118 10.98 4.93 -1.00
CA GLU A 118 11.46 3.84 -0.17
C GLU A 118 12.99 3.86 -0.13
N GLU A 119 13.63 3.57 -1.26
CA GLU A 119 15.07 3.64 -1.47
C GLU A 119 15.47 4.91 -2.23
N GLY A 120 14.58 5.41 -3.09
CA GLY A 120 14.77 6.57 -3.93
C GLY A 120 14.62 7.89 -3.17
N PRO A 121 15.15 9.00 -3.74
CA PRO A 121 15.14 10.31 -3.08
C PRO A 121 13.72 10.91 -2.98
N PRO A 122 13.50 11.95 -2.13
CA PRO A 122 12.25 12.70 -2.06
C PRO A 122 11.73 13.21 -3.42
N ALA A 123 12.62 13.45 -4.38
CA ALA A 123 12.25 13.83 -5.75
C ALA A 123 11.35 12.81 -6.43
N TYR A 124 11.47 11.52 -6.10
CA TYR A 124 10.58 10.49 -6.65
C TYR A 124 9.17 10.58 -6.08
N ILE A 125 9.03 11.00 -4.82
CA ILE A 125 7.72 11.28 -4.23
C ILE A 125 7.08 12.48 -4.93
N TRP A 126 7.84 13.56 -5.16
CA TRP A 126 7.38 14.71 -5.93
C TRP A 126 6.91 14.29 -7.33
N SER A 127 7.70 13.48 -8.03
CA SER A 127 7.35 12.97 -9.36
C SER A 127 6.09 12.10 -9.34
N ALA A 128 5.92 11.21 -8.34
CA ALA A 128 4.70 10.43 -8.20
C ALA A 128 3.46 11.32 -7.98
N LEU A 129 3.59 12.38 -7.19
CA LEU A 129 2.50 13.33 -6.93
C LEU A 129 2.15 14.18 -8.15
N ASP A 130 3.15 14.74 -8.83
CA ASP A 130 2.94 15.76 -9.85
C ASP A 130 2.74 15.17 -11.25
N GLU A 131 3.50 14.13 -11.60
CA GLU A 131 3.47 13.51 -12.94
C GLU A 131 2.48 12.33 -12.98
N LEU A 132 2.54 11.40 -12.00
CA LEU A 132 1.63 10.27 -11.97
C LEU A 132 0.27 10.64 -11.37
N ARG A 133 0.21 11.70 -10.53
CA ARG A 133 -1.00 12.15 -9.82
C ARG A 133 -1.60 11.02 -9.00
N VAL A 134 -0.76 10.34 -8.22
CA VAL A 134 -1.18 9.24 -7.39
C VAL A 134 -2.12 9.68 -6.28
N GLU A 135 -3.01 8.78 -5.88
CA GLU A 135 -3.97 8.95 -4.78
C GLU A 135 -3.42 8.41 -3.46
N ARG A 136 -2.34 7.60 -3.52
CA ARG A 136 -1.63 7.05 -2.38
C ARG A 136 -0.19 6.75 -2.80
N ILE A 137 0.74 6.97 -1.89
CA ILE A 137 2.16 6.64 -2.07
C ILE A 137 2.47 5.41 -1.22
N ASP A 138 3.13 4.43 -1.81
CA ASP A 138 3.60 3.28 -1.08
C ASP A 138 5.00 3.56 -0.54
N HIS A 139 5.25 3.22 0.72
CA HIS A 139 6.39 3.55 1.56
C HIS A 139 6.50 5.05 1.88
N GLY A 140 7.15 5.85 1.05
CA GLY A 140 7.29 7.30 1.21
C GLY A 140 8.20 7.74 2.37
N VAL A 141 9.00 6.83 2.95
CA VAL A 141 9.80 7.08 4.16
C VAL A 141 10.90 8.12 3.97
N GLN A 142 11.36 8.33 2.73
CA GLN A 142 12.36 9.36 2.42
C GLN A 142 11.79 10.78 2.42
N ALA A 143 10.46 10.95 2.50
CA ALA A 143 9.81 12.26 2.60
C ALA A 143 10.35 13.09 3.79
N ILE A 144 10.79 12.41 4.87
CA ILE A 144 11.32 13.05 6.08
C ILE A 144 12.53 13.96 5.81
N HIS A 145 13.21 13.78 4.70
CA HIS A 145 14.38 14.55 4.28
C HIS A 145 14.05 15.82 3.48
N ASP A 146 12.76 16.09 3.24
CA ASP A 146 12.28 17.28 2.54
C ASP A 146 11.13 17.93 3.33
N ALA A 147 11.40 19.04 3.99
CA ALA A 147 10.43 19.73 4.85
C ALA A 147 9.24 20.31 4.03
N VAL A 148 9.46 20.69 2.76
CA VAL A 148 8.39 21.20 1.89
C VAL A 148 7.48 20.06 1.47
N LEU A 149 8.06 18.92 1.15
CA LEU A 149 7.30 17.69 0.86
C LEU A 149 6.51 17.23 2.08
N MET A 150 7.13 17.16 3.25
CA MET A 150 6.44 16.82 4.50
C MET A 150 5.23 17.73 4.74
N LYS A 151 5.41 19.04 4.57
CA LYS A 151 4.30 19.99 4.69
C LYS A 151 3.19 19.70 3.68
N ARG A 152 3.53 19.43 2.41
CA ARG A 152 2.55 19.08 1.38
C ARG A 152 1.76 17.81 1.74
N LEU A 153 2.44 16.76 2.19
CA LEU A 153 1.80 15.50 2.60
C LEU A 153 0.82 15.70 3.77
N VAL A 154 1.18 16.55 4.73
CA VAL A 154 0.30 16.95 5.83
C VAL A 154 -0.90 17.77 5.33
N ASP A 155 -0.65 18.81 4.54
CA ASP A 155 -1.71 19.71 4.06
C ASP A 155 -2.74 18.98 3.17
N THR A 156 -2.28 18.05 2.33
CA THR A 156 -3.14 17.29 1.42
C THR A 156 -3.68 16.00 2.03
N GLN A 157 -3.19 15.61 3.19
CA GLN A 157 -3.49 14.31 3.82
C GLN A 157 -3.24 13.13 2.87
N MET A 158 -2.19 13.24 2.04
CA MET A 158 -1.76 12.15 1.14
C MET A 158 -1.38 10.92 1.96
N PRO A 159 -2.01 9.75 1.73
CA PRO A 159 -1.68 8.56 2.49
C PRO A 159 -0.34 7.97 2.09
N LEU A 160 0.41 7.48 3.08
CA LEU A 160 1.63 6.69 2.90
C LEU A 160 1.45 5.30 3.50
N THR A 161 1.67 4.24 2.69
CA THR A 161 1.60 2.84 3.16
C THR A 161 2.98 2.36 3.59
N VAL A 162 3.33 2.61 4.84
CA VAL A 162 4.67 2.33 5.38
C VAL A 162 4.78 0.87 5.83
N CYS A 163 5.87 0.20 5.46
CA CYS A 163 6.12 -1.22 5.67
C CYS A 163 7.42 -1.44 6.48
N PRO A 164 7.40 -1.32 7.82
CA PRO A 164 8.62 -1.24 8.62
C PRO A 164 9.53 -2.45 8.54
N LEU A 165 8.98 -3.68 8.54
CA LEU A 165 9.81 -4.89 8.47
C LEU A 165 10.40 -5.10 7.08
N SER A 166 9.68 -4.74 6.02
CA SER A 166 10.21 -4.71 4.65
C SER A 166 11.36 -3.70 4.54
N ASN A 167 11.15 -2.46 5.00
CA ASN A 167 12.17 -1.43 4.98
C ASN A 167 13.45 -1.82 5.76
N LEU A 168 13.30 -2.60 6.85
CA LEU A 168 14.45 -3.16 7.57
C LEU A 168 15.16 -4.25 6.74
N LYS A 169 14.42 -5.15 6.10
CA LYS A 169 14.96 -6.24 5.27
C LYS A 169 15.67 -5.74 4.03
N LEU A 170 15.17 -4.68 3.42
CA LEU A 170 15.78 -3.98 2.28
C LEU A 170 16.92 -3.04 2.69
N CYS A 171 17.26 -3.00 4.00
CA CYS A 171 18.32 -2.15 4.52
C CYS A 171 18.10 -0.64 4.31
N VAL A 172 16.86 -0.20 4.09
CA VAL A 172 16.48 1.22 4.11
C VAL A 172 16.73 1.81 5.51
N PHE A 173 16.46 1.01 6.53
CA PHE A 173 16.87 1.27 7.90
C PHE A 173 17.73 0.11 8.41
N ARG A 174 18.76 0.44 9.19
CA ARG A 174 19.66 -0.57 9.79
C ARG A 174 19.09 -1.19 11.05
N ASP A 175 18.22 -0.45 11.72
CA ASP A 175 17.58 -0.82 12.98
C ASP A 175 16.15 -0.25 12.99
N LEU A 176 15.19 -1.07 13.40
CA LEU A 176 13.80 -0.67 13.50
C LEU A 176 13.59 0.50 14.47
N ALA A 177 14.42 0.61 15.50
CA ALA A 177 14.42 1.75 16.43
C ALA A 177 14.78 3.10 15.76
N GLN A 178 15.38 3.08 14.57
CA GLN A 178 15.71 4.28 13.78
C GLN A 178 14.62 4.59 12.73
N HIS A 179 13.60 3.76 12.62
CA HIS A 179 12.54 3.94 11.62
C HIS A 179 11.74 5.22 11.91
N ASN A 180 11.46 6.00 10.87
CA ASN A 180 10.86 7.33 10.99
C ASN A 180 9.34 7.38 11.06
N LEU A 181 8.66 6.22 11.11
CA LEU A 181 7.19 6.11 11.12
C LEU A 181 6.56 6.99 12.21
N ALA A 182 7.03 6.88 13.45
CA ALA A 182 6.52 7.68 14.57
C ALA A 182 6.63 9.18 14.30
N ARG A 183 7.81 9.63 13.85
CA ARG A 183 8.06 11.04 13.54
C ARG A 183 7.15 11.59 12.45
N MET A 184 6.88 10.81 11.41
CA MET A 184 5.98 11.19 10.33
C MET A 184 4.53 11.24 10.81
N LEU A 185 4.11 10.25 11.61
CA LEU A 185 2.77 10.18 12.19
C LEU A 185 2.50 11.37 13.14
N ASP A 186 3.49 11.71 14.00
CA ASP A 186 3.41 12.82 14.94
C ASP A 186 3.45 14.18 14.24
N ALA A 187 4.15 14.28 13.11
CA ALA A 187 4.12 15.45 12.24
C ALA A 187 2.78 15.66 11.54
N GLY A 188 1.84 14.70 11.64
CA GLY A 188 0.50 14.79 11.04
C GLY A 188 0.36 14.19 9.65
N VAL A 189 1.40 13.50 9.14
CA VAL A 189 1.30 12.75 7.88
C VAL A 189 0.32 11.58 8.07
N ARG A 190 -0.52 11.33 7.08
CA ARG A 190 -1.43 10.17 7.08
C ARG A 190 -0.64 8.89 6.76
N VAL A 191 0.06 8.39 7.77
CA VAL A 191 0.80 7.13 7.68
C VAL A 191 -0.11 5.97 8.03
N THR A 192 -0.03 4.88 7.27
CA THR A 192 -0.58 3.57 7.61
C THR A 192 0.56 2.58 7.85
N LEU A 193 0.29 1.49 8.56
CA LEU A 193 1.26 0.44 8.79
C LEU A 193 0.82 -0.81 8.04
N ASN A 194 1.72 -1.38 7.24
CA ASN A 194 1.44 -2.42 6.28
C ASN A 194 2.49 -3.55 6.34
N SER A 195 2.15 -4.72 5.80
CA SER A 195 3.01 -5.90 5.84
C SER A 195 3.95 -6.03 4.63
N ASP A 196 3.66 -5.30 3.54
CA ASP A 196 4.31 -5.56 2.25
C ASP A 196 4.12 -7.03 1.83
N ASP A 197 5.16 -7.71 1.36
CA ASP A 197 5.20 -9.13 1.01
C ASP A 197 5.57 -10.00 2.21
N PRO A 198 4.63 -10.38 3.08
CA PRO A 198 4.94 -11.08 4.33
C PRO A 198 5.57 -12.45 4.13
N ALA A 199 5.31 -13.10 2.98
CA ALA A 199 5.93 -14.37 2.63
C ALA A 199 7.40 -14.22 2.23
N TYR A 200 7.80 -13.05 1.76
CA TYR A 200 9.16 -12.74 1.30
C TYR A 200 9.99 -12.05 2.39
N PHE A 201 9.45 -10.97 2.97
CA PHE A 201 10.16 -10.18 3.99
C PHE A 201 10.00 -10.74 5.40
N GLY A 202 8.99 -11.58 5.64
CA GLY A 202 8.60 -12.04 6.97
C GLY A 202 7.74 -11.02 7.71
N GLY A 203 6.91 -11.50 8.64
CA GLY A 203 6.01 -10.65 9.43
C GLY A 203 4.73 -10.26 8.70
N TYR A 204 3.60 -10.86 9.13
CA TYR A 204 2.28 -10.41 8.72
C TYR A 204 1.91 -9.10 9.43
N LEU A 205 0.68 -8.62 9.30
CA LEU A 205 0.31 -7.29 9.78
C LEU A 205 0.51 -7.14 11.29
N LEU A 206 0.02 -8.08 12.09
CA LEU A 206 0.16 -8.02 13.55
C LEU A 206 1.63 -8.00 13.98
N GLU A 207 2.48 -8.80 13.32
CA GLU A 207 3.92 -8.83 13.61
C GLU A 207 4.59 -7.48 13.30
N ASN A 208 4.20 -6.83 12.18
CA ASN A 208 4.66 -5.47 11.87
C ASN A 208 4.26 -4.47 12.99
N TYR A 209 3.01 -4.54 13.49
CA TYR A 209 2.59 -3.74 14.64
C TYR A 209 3.44 -4.04 15.87
N LEU A 210 3.53 -5.28 16.30
CA LEU A 210 4.20 -5.66 17.54
C LEU A 210 5.67 -5.25 17.57
N GLN A 211 6.42 -5.59 16.51
CA GLN A 211 7.85 -5.25 16.45
C GLN A 211 8.08 -3.74 16.35
N THR A 212 7.31 -3.04 15.51
CA THR A 212 7.43 -1.59 15.34
C THR A 212 7.08 -0.85 16.63
N PHE A 213 6.02 -1.27 17.31
CA PHE A 213 5.58 -0.67 18.58
C PHE A 213 6.61 -0.86 19.68
N ALA A 214 7.19 -2.04 19.79
CA ALA A 214 8.25 -2.32 20.74
C ALA A 214 9.50 -1.48 20.45
N ALA A 215 9.92 -1.39 19.18
CA ALA A 215 11.14 -0.68 18.79
C ALA A 215 11.02 0.86 18.90
N LEU A 216 9.83 1.41 18.60
CA LEU A 216 9.59 2.86 18.58
C LEU A 216 8.86 3.36 19.84
N HIS A 217 8.58 2.48 20.82
CA HIS A 217 7.86 2.81 22.05
C HIS A 217 6.49 3.46 21.77
N LEU A 218 5.74 2.90 20.81
CA LEU A 218 4.43 3.43 20.42
C LEU A 218 3.35 3.04 21.44
N THR A 219 2.31 3.87 21.50
CA THR A 219 1.22 3.74 22.47
C THR A 219 -0.05 3.20 21.81
N PRO A 220 -1.06 2.76 22.57
CA PRO A 220 -2.37 2.38 22.02
C PRO A 220 -3.01 3.47 21.16
N GLN A 221 -2.80 4.76 21.47
CA GLN A 221 -3.28 5.88 20.68
C GLN A 221 -2.65 5.90 19.27
N HIS A 222 -1.38 5.54 19.16
CA HIS A 222 -0.73 5.38 17.85
C HIS A 222 -1.34 4.21 17.07
N ALA A 223 -1.68 3.10 17.75
CA ALA A 223 -2.35 1.96 17.10
C ALA A 223 -3.71 2.37 16.52
N TYR A 224 -4.53 3.05 17.33
CA TYR A 224 -5.80 3.61 16.88
C TYR A 224 -5.63 4.52 15.67
N LYS A 225 -4.68 5.46 15.72
CA LYS A 225 -4.44 6.42 14.64
C LYS A 225 -3.98 5.73 13.35
N LEU A 226 -3.07 4.75 13.45
CA LEU A 226 -2.60 3.98 12.28
C LEU A 226 -3.72 3.16 11.65
N ALA A 227 -4.54 2.49 12.46
CA ALA A 227 -5.68 1.73 11.99
C ALA A 227 -6.76 2.64 11.37
N ALA A 228 -7.07 3.79 11.98
CA ALA A 228 -7.98 4.78 11.44
C ALA A 228 -7.48 5.32 10.09
N ASN A 229 -6.19 5.68 10.01
CA ASN A 229 -5.57 6.11 8.76
C ASN A 229 -5.68 5.03 7.67
N SER A 230 -5.52 3.73 8.01
CA SER A 230 -5.64 2.62 7.05
C SER A 230 -7.06 2.52 6.47
N ILE A 231 -8.09 2.69 7.31
CA ILE A 231 -9.48 2.70 6.87
C ILE A 231 -9.72 3.89 5.93
N GLU A 232 -9.32 5.10 6.34
CA GLU A 232 -9.49 6.32 5.54
C GLU A 232 -8.73 6.28 4.20
N ALA A 233 -7.52 5.72 4.20
CA ALA A 233 -6.67 5.63 3.02
C ALA A 233 -7.11 4.54 2.03
N SER A 234 -8.02 3.65 2.41
CA SER A 234 -8.51 2.58 1.54
C SER A 234 -9.39 3.11 0.42
N PHE A 235 -9.46 2.39 -0.69
CA PHE A 235 -10.40 2.66 -1.79
C PHE A 235 -11.75 1.98 -1.58
N ALA A 236 -12.11 1.71 -0.34
CA ALA A 236 -13.41 1.15 0.03
C ALA A 236 -14.53 2.18 -0.09
N SER A 237 -15.79 1.70 -0.12
CA SER A 237 -16.95 2.59 -0.08
C SER A 237 -17.00 3.38 1.24
N GLU A 238 -17.53 4.59 1.21
CA GLU A 238 -17.73 5.40 2.43
C GLU A 238 -18.59 4.67 3.47
N GLN A 239 -19.56 3.85 3.03
CA GLN A 239 -20.37 3.03 3.92
C GLN A 239 -19.51 1.99 4.68
N ASP A 240 -18.59 1.32 3.97
CA ASP A 240 -17.69 0.35 4.59
C ASP A 240 -16.70 1.04 5.53
N LYS A 241 -16.12 2.17 5.12
CA LYS A 241 -15.23 2.96 5.97
C LYS A 241 -15.92 3.37 7.26
N HIS A 242 -17.13 3.89 7.20
CA HIS A 242 -17.92 4.26 8.39
C HIS A 242 -18.17 3.06 9.29
N ARG A 243 -18.53 1.91 8.72
CA ARG A 243 -18.75 0.67 9.49
C ARG A 243 -17.48 0.22 10.22
N TRP A 244 -16.34 0.18 9.52
CA TRP A 244 -15.07 -0.22 10.12
C TRP A 244 -14.54 0.80 11.13
N MET A 245 -14.70 2.09 10.85
CA MET A 245 -14.31 3.15 11.79
C MET A 245 -15.13 3.07 13.08
N HIS A 246 -16.43 2.78 12.99
CA HIS A 246 -17.29 2.57 14.16
C HIS A 246 -16.82 1.37 14.98
N ALA A 247 -16.53 0.23 14.33
CA ALA A 247 -16.02 -0.96 15.00
C ALA A 247 -14.65 -0.72 15.66
N LEU A 248 -13.75 -0.02 14.99
CA LEU A 248 -12.45 0.38 15.53
C LEU A 248 -12.62 1.24 16.79
N LYS A 249 -13.51 2.23 16.75
CA LYS A 249 -13.78 3.10 17.89
C LYS A 249 -14.31 2.31 19.09
N GLN A 250 -15.29 1.43 18.87
CA GLN A 250 -15.82 0.56 19.95
C GLN A 250 -14.75 -0.34 20.55
N CYS A 251 -13.90 -0.94 19.71
CA CYS A 251 -12.78 -1.78 20.18
C CYS A 251 -11.81 -0.99 21.06
N PHE A 252 -11.46 0.22 20.64
CA PHE A 252 -10.53 1.09 21.36
C PHE A 252 -11.11 1.59 22.70
N GLU A 253 -12.39 2.00 22.73
CA GLU A 253 -13.09 2.42 23.94
C GLU A 253 -13.13 1.27 24.95
N HIS A 254 -13.49 0.06 24.52
CA HIS A 254 -13.51 -1.12 25.41
C HIS A 254 -12.12 -1.45 25.98
N PHE A 255 -11.07 -1.33 25.17
CA PHE A 255 -9.68 -1.51 25.61
C PHE A 255 -9.30 -0.51 26.72
N THR A 256 -9.62 0.79 26.51
CA THR A 256 -9.25 1.86 27.46
C THR A 256 -10.06 1.87 28.76
N GLU A 257 -11.21 1.17 28.81
CA GLU A 257 -11.99 1.00 30.03
C GLU A 257 -11.47 -0.15 30.93
N GLN A 258 -10.59 -0.98 30.40
CA GLN A 258 -10.02 -2.13 31.14
C GLN A 258 -8.65 -1.82 31.79
N ASP A 259 -7.98 -0.75 31.36
CA ASP A 259 -6.71 -0.23 31.93
C ASP A 259 -6.99 0.85 32.99
#